data_ac77302df336ce3fa9684281f7c0dee1
#
_entry.id   ac77302df336ce3fa9684281f7c0dee1
#
_cell.length_a   1.000
_cell.length_b   1.000
_cell.length_c   1.000
_cell.angle_alpha   90.00
_cell.angle_beta   90.00
_cell.angle_gamma   90.00
#
_symmetry.space_group_name_H-M   'P 1'
#
loop_
_entity.id
_entity.type
_entity.pdbx_description
1 polymer ?
#
loop_
_entity_poly.entity_id
_entity_poly.type
_entity_poly.pdbx_seq_one_letter_code
_entity_poly.pdbx_strand_id
1 'polypeptide(L)'
;MLSRLLPLLACAASAFAAIEVVKVPGAEQIRQPFSIDFDAKGDAYGVEFQPANRIFKMHGGKIEFVSGVKWDSNPKGMLPPEPAKRLDLAPAVYDGMHDISIGPDGSIYASDSFQHRIVRLDPKTHVATLFAGTGKSGFGGDGGPADQAKMNIPMCGVIDSAGKNMYIADIVNNRVRRIDLTTKVITTVAGNGKKGLPKDGQDALEAPMGDVRACCVAQDGTLYALLRGGHALAAIKDGKVTVVVNKAGKPGPATDGPAAEARMLGPKYVTMDAKGNVLILDTENHCLRLFDPVKQTIRTIVGNGKKGAAVGADWAGTQLNRPHGARIGPDGRLYVTDTENNRILIGPAP
;
A
#
# COMPACT_ATOMS: atom_id res chain seq x y z
N MET A 1 -62.40 -20.67 -14.35
CA MET A 1 -61.34 -19.93 -15.05
C MET A 1 -60.72 -18.97 -14.03
N LEU A 2 -59.64 -19.37 -13.36
CA LEU A 2 -58.88 -18.50 -12.47
C LEU A 2 -57.56 -18.15 -13.20
N SER A 3 -57.44 -16.90 -13.67
CA SER A 3 -56.22 -16.37 -14.19
C SER A 3 -55.26 -16.00 -13.05
N ARG A 4 -54.15 -16.73 -12.94
CA ARG A 4 -53.05 -16.37 -12.06
C ARG A 4 -52.21 -15.28 -12.73
N LEU A 5 -52.26 -14.08 -12.16
CA LEU A 5 -51.28 -13.01 -12.44
C LEU A 5 -49.96 -13.40 -11.75
N LEU A 6 -48.90 -13.60 -12.54
CA LEU A 6 -47.53 -13.65 -12.05
C LEU A 6 -47.12 -12.21 -11.71
N PRO A 7 -46.45 -11.96 -10.57
CA PRO A 7 -45.83 -10.65 -10.34
C PRO A 7 -44.57 -10.51 -11.23
N LEU A 8 -44.52 -9.43 -11.97
CA LEU A 8 -43.26 -8.95 -12.60
C LEU A 8 -42.26 -8.70 -11.47
N LEU A 9 -41.19 -9.49 -11.45
CA LEU A 9 -39.98 -9.10 -10.73
C LEU A 9 -39.43 -7.87 -11.42
N ALA A 10 -39.59 -6.71 -10.78
CA ALA A 10 -38.83 -5.51 -11.14
C ALA A 10 -37.35 -5.79 -10.85
N CYS A 11 -36.58 -5.95 -11.91
CA CYS A 11 -35.14 -5.96 -11.85
C CYS A 11 -34.73 -4.56 -11.36
N ALA A 12 -34.38 -4.45 -10.07
CA ALA A 12 -33.80 -3.21 -9.55
C ALA A 12 -32.46 -3.04 -10.27
N ALA A 13 -32.44 -2.11 -11.23
CA ALA A 13 -31.20 -1.60 -11.77
C ALA A 13 -30.39 -1.07 -10.57
N SER A 14 -29.31 -1.76 -10.22
CA SER A 14 -28.35 -1.23 -9.26
C SER A 14 -27.84 0.08 -9.81
N ALA A 15 -28.32 1.20 -9.24
CA ALA A 15 -27.75 2.49 -9.50
C ALA A 15 -26.25 2.36 -9.21
N PHE A 16 -25.42 2.54 -10.23
CA PHE A 16 -23.96 2.58 -10.04
C PHE A 16 -23.71 3.68 -9.01
N ALA A 17 -23.21 3.29 -7.84
CA ALA A 17 -22.88 4.25 -6.81
C ALA A 17 -21.88 5.26 -7.39
N ALA A 18 -22.20 6.54 -7.27
CA ALA A 18 -21.32 7.61 -7.73
C ALA A 18 -19.97 7.54 -7.00
N ILE A 19 -18.91 8.05 -7.65
CA ILE A 19 -17.61 8.18 -6.99
C ILE A 19 -17.71 9.29 -5.96
N GLU A 20 -17.52 8.94 -4.70
CA GLU A 20 -17.50 9.85 -3.57
C GLU A 20 -16.10 10.45 -3.40
N VAL A 21 -16.04 11.73 -3.08
CA VAL A 21 -14.79 12.43 -2.76
C VAL A 21 -14.77 12.74 -1.28
N VAL A 22 -13.87 12.09 -0.54
CA VAL A 22 -13.65 12.39 0.86
C VAL A 22 -12.57 13.44 0.99
N LYS A 23 -12.96 14.61 1.52
CA LYS A 23 -12.08 15.70 1.91
C LYS A 23 -12.46 16.13 3.33
N VAL A 24 -11.47 16.44 4.13
CA VAL A 24 -11.68 17.05 5.45
C VAL A 24 -11.59 18.55 5.29
N PRO A 25 -12.65 19.31 5.56
CA PRO A 25 -12.63 20.75 5.42
C PRO A 25 -11.84 21.44 6.55
N GLY A 26 -11.29 22.63 6.24
CA GLY A 26 -10.66 23.51 7.23
C GLY A 26 -9.21 23.17 7.58
N ALA A 27 -8.79 23.59 8.77
CA ALA A 27 -7.41 23.41 9.27
C ALA A 27 -6.99 21.93 9.46
N GLU A 28 -7.96 21.04 9.51
CA GLU A 28 -7.77 19.58 9.65
C GLU A 28 -7.77 18.85 8.30
N GLN A 29 -7.59 19.55 7.21
CA GLN A 29 -7.58 18.97 5.88
C GLN A 29 -6.61 17.79 5.80
N ILE A 30 -7.06 16.69 5.17
CA ILE A 30 -6.18 15.58 4.81
C ILE A 30 -5.13 16.05 3.80
N ARG A 31 -3.87 15.67 4.03
CA ARG A 31 -2.75 16.08 3.18
C ARG A 31 -1.97 14.87 2.74
N GLN A 32 -1.77 14.74 1.44
CA GLN A 32 -1.02 13.65 0.82
C GLN A 32 -1.33 12.28 1.45
N PRO A 33 -2.59 11.80 1.42
CA PRO A 33 -2.90 10.47 1.90
C PRO A 33 -2.14 9.44 1.06
N PHE A 34 -1.40 8.54 1.72
CA PHE A 34 -0.51 7.61 1.01
C PHE A 34 -1.06 6.20 0.96
N SER A 35 -1.52 5.68 2.07
CA SER A 35 -2.02 4.30 2.17
C SER A 35 -3.26 4.25 3.05
N ILE A 36 -4.03 3.19 2.88
CA ILE A 36 -5.26 2.92 3.63
C ILE A 36 -5.43 1.42 3.83
N ASP A 37 -5.87 1.00 5.02
CA ASP A 37 -6.24 -0.37 5.36
C ASP A 37 -7.43 -0.37 6.32
N PHE A 38 -8.07 -1.53 6.55
CA PHE A 38 -9.31 -1.64 7.29
C PHE A 38 -9.20 -2.57 8.49
N ASP A 39 -9.83 -2.19 9.59
CA ASP A 39 -10.03 -3.09 10.71
C ASP A 39 -11.23 -4.03 10.50
N ALA A 40 -11.40 -5.00 11.41
CA ALA A 40 -12.49 -5.98 11.34
C ALA A 40 -13.89 -5.36 11.50
N LYS A 41 -14.00 -4.11 11.95
CA LYS A 41 -15.26 -3.37 12.07
C LYS A 41 -15.61 -2.58 10.81
N GLY A 42 -14.68 -2.51 9.84
CA GLY A 42 -14.81 -1.74 8.62
C GLY A 42 -14.35 -0.29 8.75
N ASP A 43 -13.74 0.09 9.86
CA ASP A 43 -13.10 1.40 9.98
C ASP A 43 -11.81 1.41 9.15
N ALA A 44 -11.65 2.44 8.34
CA ALA A 44 -10.44 2.62 7.56
C ALA A 44 -9.39 3.40 8.37
N TYR A 45 -8.15 2.95 8.29
CA TYR A 45 -7.00 3.69 8.81
C TYR A 45 -6.06 4.02 7.67
N GLY A 46 -5.44 5.19 7.72
CA GLY A 46 -4.49 5.58 6.71
C GLY A 46 -3.40 6.49 7.24
N VAL A 47 -2.41 6.71 6.40
CA VAL A 47 -1.28 7.59 6.71
C VAL A 47 -1.25 8.78 5.77
N GLU A 48 -0.83 9.92 6.31
CA GLU A 48 -0.44 11.09 5.54
C GLU A 48 1.08 11.13 5.41
N PHE A 49 1.56 11.43 4.22
CA PHE A 49 2.97 11.65 3.98
C PHE A 49 3.40 13.07 4.44
N GLN A 50 4.64 13.45 4.17
CA GLN A 50 5.15 14.78 4.47
C GLN A 50 4.30 15.90 3.83
N PRO A 51 4.14 17.05 4.51
CA PRO A 51 4.72 17.40 5.81
C PRO A 51 3.87 16.95 7.01
N ALA A 52 2.70 16.33 6.79
CA ALA A 52 1.74 16.08 7.85
C ALA A 52 2.16 14.92 8.77
N ASN A 53 2.62 13.79 8.20
CA ASN A 53 3.10 12.63 8.94
C ASN A 53 2.14 12.20 10.07
N ARG A 54 0.84 12.05 9.75
CA ARG A 54 -0.19 11.67 10.72
C ARG A 54 -0.83 10.34 10.33
N ILE A 55 -1.38 9.66 11.33
CA ILE A 55 -2.25 8.50 11.13
C ILE A 55 -3.69 8.99 11.36
N PHE A 56 -4.56 8.69 10.41
CA PHE A 56 -5.98 8.99 10.50
C PHE A 56 -6.81 7.71 10.57
N LYS A 57 -7.99 7.83 11.17
CA LYS A 57 -9.07 6.87 11.14
C LYS A 57 -10.24 7.49 10.37
N MET A 58 -10.90 6.70 9.53
CA MET A 58 -12.10 7.11 8.81
C MET A 58 -13.25 6.15 9.13
N HIS A 59 -14.34 6.71 9.64
CA HIS A 59 -15.59 6.00 9.91
C HIS A 59 -16.77 6.78 9.33
N GLY A 60 -17.61 6.13 8.51
CA GLY A 60 -18.78 6.78 7.91
C GLY A 60 -18.44 8.06 7.12
N GLY A 61 -17.29 8.11 6.44
CA GLY A 61 -16.82 9.28 5.68
C GLY A 61 -16.24 10.40 6.54
N LYS A 62 -16.23 10.28 7.87
CA LYS A 62 -15.59 11.23 8.79
C LYS A 62 -14.18 10.78 9.11
N ILE A 63 -13.23 11.71 9.08
CA ILE A 63 -11.82 11.48 9.40
C ILE A 63 -11.49 12.12 10.75
N GLU A 64 -10.80 11.36 11.60
CA GLU A 64 -10.14 11.82 12.82
C GLU A 64 -8.64 11.44 12.78
N PHE A 65 -7.78 12.28 13.35
CA PHE A 65 -6.35 11.98 13.46
C PHE A 65 -6.07 11.31 14.80
N VAL A 66 -5.59 10.08 14.74
CA VAL A 66 -5.40 9.23 15.93
C VAL A 66 -3.97 9.22 16.43
N SER A 67 -3.01 9.60 15.60
CA SER A 67 -1.59 9.71 16.00
C SER A 67 -0.82 10.64 15.06
N GLY A 68 0.31 11.17 15.56
CA GLY A 68 1.15 12.13 14.83
C GLY A 68 0.90 13.58 15.26
N VAL A 69 1.95 14.39 15.22
CA VAL A 69 1.90 15.83 15.60
C VAL A 69 1.50 16.65 14.38
N LYS A 70 0.61 17.63 14.56
CA LYS A 70 0.34 18.61 13.51
C LYS A 70 1.63 19.34 13.13
N TRP A 71 1.94 19.36 11.83
CA TRP A 71 3.13 20.06 11.32
C TRP A 71 3.19 21.54 11.76
N ASP A 72 2.03 22.20 11.76
CA ASP A 72 1.89 23.61 12.14
C ASP A 72 2.20 23.88 13.64
N SER A 73 2.18 22.84 14.47
CA SER A 73 2.50 22.93 15.90
C SER A 73 3.99 22.70 16.22
N ASN A 74 4.81 22.37 15.18
CA ASN A 74 6.26 22.25 15.31
C ASN A 74 6.99 23.35 14.50
N PRO A 75 6.96 24.62 14.95
CA PRO A 75 7.36 25.79 14.15
C PRO A 75 8.86 25.86 13.86
N LYS A 76 9.69 24.97 14.38
CA LYS A 76 11.15 25.04 14.22
C LYS A 76 11.76 23.86 13.48
N GLY A 77 10.97 22.89 13.01
CA GLY A 77 11.54 21.69 12.33
C GLY A 77 12.53 20.91 13.23
N MET A 78 12.55 21.21 14.53
CA MET A 78 13.43 20.54 15.46
C MET A 78 12.83 19.20 15.83
N LEU A 79 13.16 18.22 15.02
CA LEU A 79 12.94 16.83 15.39
C LEU A 79 13.78 16.53 16.65
N PRO A 80 13.27 15.75 17.60
CA PRO A 80 14.07 15.26 18.71
C PRO A 80 15.36 14.61 18.16
N PRO A 81 16.49 14.75 18.83
CA PRO A 81 17.79 14.33 18.32
C PRO A 81 17.92 12.82 18.07
N GLU A 82 17.05 12.01 18.70
CA GLU A 82 17.07 10.56 18.62
C GLU A 82 15.74 10.02 18.08
N PRO A 83 15.72 9.31 16.94
CA PRO A 83 14.48 8.79 16.36
C PRO A 83 13.66 7.89 17.30
N ALA A 84 14.32 7.07 18.12
CA ALA A 84 13.64 6.19 19.06
C ALA A 84 12.86 6.95 20.13
N LYS A 85 13.38 8.07 20.62
CA LYS A 85 12.73 8.91 21.65
C LYS A 85 11.49 9.65 21.15
N ARG A 86 11.29 9.72 19.83
CA ARG A 86 10.11 10.38 19.26
C ARG A 86 8.82 9.61 19.51
N LEU A 87 8.90 8.31 19.80
CA LEU A 87 7.74 7.49 20.16
C LEU A 87 7.32 7.68 21.62
N ASP A 88 8.23 8.14 22.48
CA ASP A 88 7.94 8.44 23.88
C ASP A 88 7.15 9.76 24.03
N LEU A 89 6.97 10.51 22.94
CA LEU A 89 6.19 11.74 22.94
C LEU A 89 4.69 11.42 22.82
N ALA A 90 3.86 12.20 23.47
CA ALA A 90 2.42 12.14 23.33
C ALA A 90 1.91 13.50 22.78
N PRO A 91 1.55 13.56 21.49
CA PRO A 91 1.51 12.51 20.48
C PRO A 91 2.88 12.17 19.89
N ALA A 92 3.02 10.93 19.36
CA ALA A 92 4.24 10.46 18.71
C ALA A 92 4.61 11.28 17.47
N VAL A 93 5.89 11.32 17.12
CA VAL A 93 6.40 12.06 15.95
C VAL A 93 6.96 11.10 14.91
N TYR A 94 6.48 11.21 13.67
CA TYR A 94 6.86 10.39 12.53
C TYR A 94 7.52 11.21 11.42
N ASP A 95 8.18 10.51 10.48
CA ASP A 95 8.78 11.14 9.31
C ASP A 95 8.73 10.26 8.08
N GLY A 96 8.11 10.78 7.00
CA GLY A 96 7.98 10.06 5.74
C GLY A 96 7.13 8.81 5.87
N MET A 97 5.95 8.90 6.46
CA MET A 97 5.04 7.76 6.58
C MET A 97 4.54 7.33 5.21
N HIS A 98 4.73 6.05 4.88
CA HIS A 98 4.38 5.58 3.55
C HIS A 98 3.26 4.54 3.54
N ASP A 99 3.15 3.71 4.55
CA ASP A 99 2.20 2.59 4.50
C ASP A 99 1.64 2.27 5.88
N ILE A 100 0.48 1.60 5.87
CA ILE A 100 -0.24 1.15 7.05
C ILE A 100 -0.80 -0.25 6.80
N SER A 101 -0.81 -1.07 7.83
CA SER A 101 -1.48 -2.38 7.84
C SER A 101 -2.15 -2.64 9.17
N ILE A 102 -3.30 -3.31 9.13
CA ILE A 102 -4.04 -3.69 10.32
C ILE A 102 -3.82 -5.17 10.59
N GLY A 103 -3.36 -5.48 11.79
CA GLY A 103 -3.17 -6.85 12.25
C GLY A 103 -4.48 -7.55 12.62
N PRO A 104 -4.48 -8.90 12.71
CA PRO A 104 -5.67 -9.66 13.10
C PRO A 104 -6.19 -9.30 14.51
N ASP A 105 -5.32 -8.80 15.37
CA ASP A 105 -5.63 -8.31 16.73
C ASP A 105 -6.12 -6.84 16.76
N GLY A 106 -6.26 -6.22 15.58
CA GLY A 106 -6.59 -4.82 15.42
C GLY A 106 -5.41 -3.85 15.60
N SER A 107 -4.21 -4.36 15.89
CA SER A 107 -3.00 -3.52 15.97
C SER A 107 -2.73 -2.82 14.66
N ILE A 108 -2.33 -1.56 14.74
CA ILE A 108 -2.04 -0.72 13.58
C ILE A 108 -0.52 -0.70 13.39
N TYR A 109 -0.05 -1.14 12.24
CA TYR A 109 1.37 -1.08 11.88
C TYR A 109 1.58 0.00 10.84
N ALA A 110 2.52 0.90 11.06
CA ALA A 110 2.81 1.98 10.14
C ALA A 110 4.30 2.09 9.81
N SER A 111 4.61 2.30 8.54
CA SER A 111 5.97 2.49 8.06
C SER A 111 6.40 3.94 8.29
N ASP A 112 7.20 4.17 9.32
CA ASP A 112 7.89 5.44 9.62
C ASP A 112 9.23 5.43 8.87
N SER A 113 9.13 5.56 7.53
CA SER A 113 10.16 5.12 6.59
C SER A 113 11.46 5.90 6.69
N PHE A 114 11.39 7.24 6.85
CA PHE A 114 12.59 8.07 6.97
C PHE A 114 13.24 7.96 8.35
N GLN A 115 12.53 7.33 9.30
CA GLN A 115 13.09 6.91 10.57
C GLN A 115 13.52 5.43 10.57
N HIS A 116 13.55 4.78 9.40
CA HIS A 116 14.07 3.42 9.19
C HIS A 116 13.46 2.38 10.12
N ARG A 117 12.13 2.50 10.40
CA ARG A 117 11.42 1.66 11.35
C ARG A 117 9.97 1.40 10.97
N ILE A 118 9.40 0.37 11.56
CA ILE A 118 7.95 0.12 11.60
C ILE A 118 7.50 0.35 13.03
N VAL A 119 6.43 1.09 13.21
CA VAL A 119 5.79 1.32 14.51
C VAL A 119 4.51 0.51 14.62
N ARG A 120 4.16 0.10 15.84
CA ARG A 120 2.89 -0.53 16.18
C ARG A 120 2.12 0.38 17.12
N LEU A 121 0.87 0.68 16.78
CA LEU A 121 -0.04 1.38 17.66
C LEU A 121 -1.00 0.39 18.28
N ASP A 122 -1.25 0.56 19.56
CA ASP A 122 -2.33 -0.15 20.27
C ASP A 122 -3.69 0.31 19.72
N PRO A 123 -4.61 -0.60 19.36
CA PRO A 123 -5.87 -0.24 18.71
C PRO A 123 -6.86 0.53 19.59
N LYS A 124 -6.64 0.57 20.91
CA LYS A 124 -7.52 1.25 21.88
C LYS A 124 -6.97 2.57 22.35
N THR A 125 -5.67 2.59 22.67
CA THR A 125 -5.00 3.75 23.25
C THR A 125 -4.28 4.62 22.22
N HIS A 126 -4.04 4.06 21.02
CA HIS A 126 -3.22 4.64 19.94
C HIS A 126 -1.77 4.98 20.38
N VAL A 127 -1.33 4.40 21.48
CA VAL A 127 0.07 4.53 21.92
C VAL A 127 0.97 3.79 20.93
N ALA A 128 1.96 4.51 20.40
CA ALA A 128 2.92 3.99 19.45
C ALA A 128 4.11 3.36 20.15
N THR A 129 4.53 2.19 19.68
CA THR A 129 5.73 1.47 20.14
C THR A 129 6.57 1.04 18.96
N LEU A 130 7.87 0.84 19.16
CA LEU A 130 8.75 0.28 18.16
C LEU A 130 8.38 -1.17 17.90
N PHE A 131 8.19 -1.53 16.62
CA PHE A 131 7.92 -2.91 16.22
C PHE A 131 9.09 -3.55 15.47
N ALA A 132 9.69 -2.82 14.52
CA ALA A 132 10.84 -3.30 13.76
C ALA A 132 11.74 -2.15 13.32
N GLY A 133 13.02 -2.42 13.17
CA GLY A 133 14.03 -1.42 12.82
C GLY A 133 14.58 -0.66 14.01
N THR A 134 15.89 -0.41 14.00
CA THR A 134 16.59 0.32 15.10
C THR A 134 16.46 1.84 15.00
N GLY A 135 15.80 2.38 13.97
CA GLY A 135 15.85 3.80 13.65
C GLY A 135 17.16 4.26 12.98
N LYS A 136 18.07 3.34 12.67
CA LYS A 136 19.33 3.62 11.96
C LYS A 136 19.30 2.96 10.59
N SER A 137 19.64 3.71 9.55
CA SER A 137 19.75 3.17 8.20
C SER A 137 20.81 2.07 8.09
N GLY A 138 20.57 1.09 7.22
CA GLY A 138 21.51 0.02 6.95
C GLY A 138 20.79 -1.30 6.68
N PHE A 139 21.58 -2.38 6.56
CA PHE A 139 21.10 -3.75 6.38
C PHE A 139 21.71 -4.65 7.44
N GLY A 140 20.91 -5.53 8.03
CA GLY A 140 21.36 -6.54 8.99
C GLY A 140 20.26 -7.01 9.93
N GLY A 141 20.63 -7.93 10.84
CA GLY A 141 19.72 -8.45 11.85
C GLY A 141 18.87 -9.64 11.40
N ASP A 142 19.11 -10.23 10.22
CA ASP A 142 18.43 -11.46 9.79
C ASP A 142 18.65 -12.60 10.77
N GLY A 143 17.58 -13.34 11.07
CA GLY A 143 17.58 -14.42 12.06
C GLY A 143 17.44 -13.94 13.51
N GLY A 144 17.40 -12.64 13.75
CA GLY A 144 17.26 -12.03 15.07
C GLY A 144 15.95 -11.25 15.26
N PRO A 145 15.80 -10.57 16.43
CA PRO A 145 14.63 -9.75 16.74
C PRO A 145 14.46 -8.60 15.74
N ALA A 146 13.23 -8.39 15.28
CA ALA A 146 12.92 -7.38 14.27
C ALA A 146 13.21 -5.94 14.73
N ASP A 147 13.02 -5.63 15.99
CA ASP A 147 13.28 -4.32 16.61
C ASP A 147 14.78 -4.00 16.72
N GLN A 148 15.65 -5.00 16.55
CA GLN A 148 17.10 -4.85 16.53
C GLN A 148 17.69 -4.89 15.11
N ALA A 149 16.86 -5.13 14.11
CA ALA A 149 17.29 -5.16 12.71
C ALA A 149 17.56 -3.76 12.17
N LYS A 150 18.49 -3.65 11.23
CA LYS A 150 18.67 -2.44 10.43
C LYS A 150 17.88 -2.56 9.14
N MET A 151 17.13 -1.53 8.82
CA MET A 151 16.39 -1.36 7.57
C MET A 151 16.75 -0.01 6.94
N ASN A 152 16.43 0.19 5.67
CA ASN A 152 16.71 1.46 5.01
C ASN A 152 15.54 1.91 4.13
N ILE A 153 14.75 2.86 4.64
CA ILE A 153 13.49 3.33 4.09
C ILE A 153 12.52 2.14 3.89
N PRO A 154 12.09 1.46 4.97
CA PRO A 154 11.11 0.39 4.86
C PRO A 154 9.77 0.95 4.40
N MET A 155 9.14 0.31 3.43
CA MET A 155 7.79 0.57 2.99
C MET A 155 6.99 -0.72 2.96
N CYS A 156 5.67 -0.58 3.01
CA CYS A 156 4.75 -1.71 2.95
C CYS A 156 5.05 -2.75 4.04
N GLY A 157 4.23 -2.77 5.04
CA GLY A 157 4.23 -3.85 6.04
C GLY A 157 3.01 -4.72 5.81
N VAL A 158 2.89 -5.40 4.66
CA VAL A 158 1.72 -6.24 4.37
C VAL A 158 1.72 -7.51 5.20
N ILE A 159 0.59 -7.79 5.84
CA ILE A 159 0.38 -9.01 6.61
C ILE A 159 -0.29 -10.06 5.71
N ASP A 160 0.20 -11.30 5.75
CA ASP A 160 -0.40 -12.39 5.00
C ASP A 160 -1.82 -12.72 5.52
N SER A 161 -2.63 -13.37 4.69
CA SER A 161 -4.03 -13.71 5.03
C SER A 161 -4.16 -14.65 6.24
N ALA A 162 -3.09 -15.36 6.60
CA ALA A 162 -3.04 -16.19 7.79
C ALA A 162 -2.72 -15.40 9.07
N GLY A 163 -2.37 -14.11 8.94
CA GLY A 163 -1.99 -13.27 10.07
C GLY A 163 -0.68 -13.67 10.75
N LYS A 164 0.17 -14.44 10.05
CA LYS A 164 1.39 -15.02 10.62
C LYS A 164 2.67 -14.26 10.28
N ASN A 165 2.71 -13.65 9.13
CA ASN A 165 3.90 -12.98 8.64
C ASN A 165 3.59 -11.57 8.16
N MET A 166 4.52 -10.65 8.40
CA MET A 166 4.56 -9.33 7.79
C MET A 166 5.70 -9.27 6.78
N TYR A 167 5.42 -8.79 5.57
CA TYR A 167 6.41 -8.59 4.52
C TYR A 167 6.68 -7.11 4.32
N ILE A 168 7.95 -6.74 4.23
CA ILE A 168 8.44 -5.36 4.19
C ILE A 168 9.31 -5.18 2.96
N ALA A 169 9.02 -4.18 2.15
CA ALA A 169 9.92 -3.70 1.11
C ALA A 169 11.01 -2.81 1.76
N ASP A 170 12.20 -3.36 1.90
CA ASP A 170 13.38 -2.66 2.43
C ASP A 170 14.11 -1.99 1.27
N ILE A 171 13.59 -0.81 0.85
CA ILE A 171 13.77 -0.21 -0.47
C ILE A 171 15.23 0.00 -0.82
N VAL A 172 15.95 0.77 -0.02
CA VAL A 172 17.34 1.16 -0.33
C VAL A 172 18.28 -0.04 -0.21
N ASN A 173 17.87 -1.05 0.59
CA ASN A 173 18.56 -2.32 0.66
C ASN A 173 18.21 -3.27 -0.48
N ASN A 174 17.27 -2.93 -1.38
CA ASN A 174 16.82 -3.75 -2.52
C ASN A 174 16.46 -5.19 -2.09
N ARG A 175 15.65 -5.33 -1.03
CA ARG A 175 15.25 -6.61 -0.43
C ARG A 175 13.81 -6.60 -0.01
N VAL A 176 13.18 -7.78 0.00
CA VAL A 176 11.96 -8.01 0.74
C VAL A 176 12.31 -8.78 2.02
N ARG A 177 11.89 -8.22 3.15
CA ARG A 177 12.09 -8.81 4.47
C ARG A 177 10.77 -9.38 4.97
N ARG A 178 10.82 -10.46 5.74
CA ARG A 178 9.66 -11.07 6.40
C ARG A 178 9.89 -11.08 7.90
N ILE A 179 8.87 -10.68 8.66
CA ILE A 179 8.82 -10.82 10.12
C ILE A 179 7.77 -11.88 10.44
N ASP A 180 8.16 -12.91 11.17
CA ASP A 180 7.22 -13.82 11.81
C ASP A 180 6.55 -13.09 12.98
N LEU A 181 5.23 -12.93 12.93
CA LEU A 181 4.48 -12.14 13.90
C LEU A 181 4.37 -12.81 15.28
N THR A 182 4.66 -14.11 15.38
CA THR A 182 4.70 -14.85 16.63
C THR A 182 6.05 -14.72 17.32
N THR A 183 7.13 -15.04 16.60
CA THR A 183 8.48 -15.05 17.15
C THR A 183 9.17 -13.69 17.11
N LYS A 184 8.67 -12.76 16.32
CA LYS A 184 9.25 -11.44 16.01
C LYS A 184 10.62 -11.53 15.32
N VAL A 185 10.94 -12.67 14.74
CA VAL A 185 12.18 -12.86 13.99
C VAL A 185 12.04 -12.31 12.59
N ILE A 186 13.02 -11.50 12.15
CA ILE A 186 13.09 -10.96 10.78
C ILE A 186 14.05 -11.77 9.92
N THR A 187 13.69 -11.97 8.63
CA THR A 187 14.54 -12.66 7.65
C THR A 187 14.39 -11.99 6.29
N THR A 188 15.42 -12.06 5.44
CA THR A 188 15.31 -11.72 4.02
C THR A 188 14.65 -12.89 3.27
N VAL A 189 13.69 -12.61 2.40
CA VAL A 189 12.99 -13.61 1.58
C VAL A 189 13.19 -13.39 0.08
N ALA A 190 13.60 -12.21 -0.34
CA ALA A 190 14.00 -11.92 -1.71
C ALA A 190 14.96 -10.73 -1.76
N GLY A 191 15.85 -10.75 -2.75
CA GLY A 191 16.79 -9.66 -3.01
C GLY A 191 18.19 -9.90 -2.47
N ASN A 192 19.19 -9.67 -3.33
CA ASN A 192 20.62 -9.77 -2.98
C ASN A 192 21.26 -8.40 -2.65
N GLY A 193 20.47 -7.33 -2.63
CA GLY A 193 20.92 -5.95 -2.40
C GLY A 193 21.35 -5.20 -3.65
N LYS A 194 21.42 -5.84 -4.81
CA LYS A 194 21.79 -5.20 -6.07
C LYS A 194 20.57 -4.58 -6.75
N LYS A 195 20.80 -3.51 -7.49
CA LYS A 195 19.80 -2.92 -8.38
C LYS A 195 19.68 -3.75 -9.66
N GLY A 196 18.52 -3.68 -10.32
CA GLY A 196 18.24 -4.38 -11.56
C GLY A 196 16.96 -5.20 -11.49
N LEU A 197 16.62 -5.83 -12.61
CA LEU A 197 15.53 -6.80 -12.70
C LEU A 197 16.05 -8.22 -12.50
N PRO A 198 15.28 -9.09 -11.82
CA PRO A 198 15.60 -10.50 -11.73
C PRO A 198 15.42 -11.20 -13.09
N LYS A 199 16.05 -12.36 -13.25
CA LYS A 199 15.80 -13.27 -14.35
C LYS A 199 14.75 -14.30 -13.93
N ASP A 200 13.89 -14.71 -14.85
CA ASP A 200 12.89 -15.74 -14.59
C ASP A 200 13.55 -17.05 -14.14
N GLY A 201 13.02 -17.65 -13.07
CA GLY A 201 13.54 -18.88 -12.45
C GLY A 201 14.76 -18.71 -11.56
N GLN A 202 15.27 -17.48 -11.42
CA GLN A 202 16.38 -17.19 -10.50
C GLN A 202 15.99 -17.43 -9.06
N ASP A 203 16.94 -17.84 -8.22
CA ASP A 203 16.73 -17.91 -6.77
C ASP A 203 16.42 -16.51 -6.23
N ALA A 204 15.36 -16.42 -5.42
CA ALA A 204 14.86 -15.13 -4.93
C ALA A 204 15.88 -14.39 -4.05
N LEU A 205 16.70 -15.13 -3.28
CA LEU A 205 17.73 -14.53 -2.42
C LEU A 205 18.94 -14.03 -3.21
N GLU A 206 19.17 -14.60 -4.39
CA GLU A 206 20.28 -14.24 -5.28
C GLU A 206 19.84 -13.22 -6.36
N ALA A 207 18.55 -12.92 -6.43
CA ALA A 207 17.98 -12.05 -7.46
C ALA A 207 18.19 -10.56 -7.13
N PRO A 208 18.49 -9.69 -8.12
CA PRO A 208 18.43 -8.25 -7.92
C PRO A 208 16.97 -7.81 -7.81
N MET A 209 16.66 -6.97 -6.83
CA MET A 209 15.31 -6.44 -6.58
C MET A 209 15.34 -4.90 -6.55
N GLY A 210 15.75 -4.31 -7.65
CA GLY A 210 16.05 -2.88 -7.71
C GLY A 210 14.87 -1.97 -7.41
N ASP A 211 14.99 -1.17 -6.33
CA ASP A 211 13.95 -0.26 -5.83
C ASP A 211 12.62 -1.01 -5.64
N VAL A 212 12.66 -2.13 -4.88
CA VAL A 212 11.44 -2.83 -4.48
C VAL A 212 10.60 -1.89 -3.61
N ARG A 213 9.44 -1.48 -4.13
CA ARG A 213 8.68 -0.37 -3.56
C ARG A 213 7.53 -0.81 -2.67
N ALA A 214 6.92 -1.92 -3.01
CA ALA A 214 5.80 -2.50 -2.25
C ALA A 214 5.73 -4.00 -2.51
N CYS A 215 4.99 -4.72 -1.70
CA CYS A 215 4.71 -6.12 -1.89
C CYS A 215 3.29 -6.47 -1.45
N CYS A 216 2.74 -7.57 -1.96
CA CYS A 216 1.53 -8.19 -1.46
C CYS A 216 1.65 -9.71 -1.56
N VAL A 217 0.84 -10.42 -0.79
CA VAL A 217 0.90 -11.89 -0.70
C VAL A 217 -0.44 -12.48 -1.06
N ALA A 218 -0.43 -13.41 -2.02
CA ALA A 218 -1.60 -14.17 -2.39
C ALA A 218 -1.92 -15.28 -1.37
N GLN A 219 -3.16 -15.77 -1.39
CA GLN A 219 -3.59 -16.85 -0.50
C GLN A 219 -2.78 -18.15 -0.69
N ASP A 220 -2.26 -18.39 -1.89
CA ASP A 220 -1.40 -19.54 -2.22
C ASP A 220 0.07 -19.34 -1.80
N GLY A 221 0.38 -18.25 -1.09
CA GLY A 221 1.71 -17.89 -0.61
C GLY A 221 2.59 -17.21 -1.65
N THR A 222 2.12 -16.97 -2.89
CA THR A 222 2.88 -16.20 -3.88
C THR A 222 3.08 -14.77 -3.40
N LEU A 223 4.34 -14.35 -3.25
CA LEU A 223 4.72 -12.99 -2.90
C LEU A 223 4.92 -12.18 -4.18
N TYR A 224 4.14 -11.12 -4.36
CA TYR A 224 4.34 -10.17 -5.44
C TYR A 224 5.17 -8.99 -4.93
N ALA A 225 6.24 -8.67 -5.64
CA ALA A 225 7.14 -7.56 -5.34
C ALA A 225 7.12 -6.54 -6.48
N LEU A 226 6.79 -5.30 -6.17
CA LEU A 226 6.72 -4.21 -7.13
C LEU A 226 8.08 -3.51 -7.22
N LEU A 227 8.70 -3.62 -8.39
CA LEU A 227 10.03 -3.11 -8.67
C LEU A 227 9.91 -1.77 -9.40
N ARG A 228 9.92 -0.67 -8.65
CA ARG A 228 9.78 0.68 -9.22
C ARG A 228 10.94 1.02 -10.16
N GLY A 229 12.18 0.66 -9.81
CA GLY A 229 13.35 0.91 -10.66
C GLY A 229 13.35 0.14 -11.96
N GLY A 230 12.61 -0.99 -12.00
CA GLY A 230 12.41 -1.78 -13.21
C GLY A 230 11.03 -1.59 -13.85
N HIS A 231 10.18 -0.72 -13.29
CA HIS A 231 8.81 -0.50 -13.76
C HIS A 231 8.00 -1.81 -13.89
N ALA A 232 8.26 -2.81 -13.04
CA ALA A 232 7.83 -4.19 -13.22
C ALA A 232 7.19 -4.78 -11.96
N LEU A 233 6.41 -5.84 -12.13
CA LEU A 233 5.96 -6.69 -11.03
C LEU A 233 6.65 -8.05 -11.15
N ALA A 234 7.24 -8.51 -10.05
CA ALA A 234 7.81 -9.84 -9.93
C ALA A 234 6.96 -10.69 -8.99
N ALA A 235 6.78 -11.96 -9.32
CA ALA A 235 6.20 -12.99 -8.46
C ALA A 235 7.31 -13.86 -7.89
N ILE A 236 7.25 -14.14 -6.60
CA ILE A 236 8.16 -15.04 -5.90
C ILE A 236 7.33 -16.20 -5.35
N LYS A 237 7.65 -17.41 -5.79
CA LYS A 237 7.01 -18.64 -5.35
C LYS A 237 8.06 -19.74 -5.22
N ASP A 238 7.98 -20.54 -4.16
CA ASP A 238 8.91 -21.65 -3.90
C ASP A 238 10.40 -21.24 -4.01
N GLY A 239 10.71 -20.03 -3.53
CA GLY A 239 12.07 -19.48 -3.55
C GLY A 239 12.56 -19.04 -4.94
N LYS A 240 11.72 -19.06 -5.97
CA LYS A 240 12.05 -18.61 -7.33
C LYS A 240 11.32 -17.35 -7.71
N VAL A 241 11.98 -16.50 -8.48
CA VAL A 241 11.39 -15.23 -8.96
C VAL A 241 11.08 -15.31 -10.46
N THR A 242 9.95 -14.69 -10.83
CA THR A 242 9.54 -14.50 -12.23
C THR A 242 8.99 -13.10 -12.41
N VAL A 243 9.43 -12.37 -13.43
CA VAL A 243 8.85 -11.07 -13.78
C VAL A 243 7.54 -11.30 -14.54
N VAL A 244 6.42 -10.89 -13.97
CA VAL A 244 5.08 -11.18 -14.51
C VAL A 244 4.45 -10.00 -15.24
N VAL A 245 4.84 -8.76 -14.92
CA VAL A 245 4.40 -7.56 -15.66
C VAL A 245 5.61 -6.76 -16.10
N ASN A 246 5.61 -6.31 -17.35
CA ASN A 246 6.68 -5.54 -17.97
C ASN A 246 8.04 -6.23 -17.87
N LYS A 247 8.17 -7.41 -18.47
CA LYS A 247 9.43 -8.21 -18.44
C LYS A 247 10.65 -7.45 -18.99
N ALA A 248 10.41 -6.54 -19.92
CA ALA A 248 11.49 -5.72 -20.50
C ALA A 248 11.97 -4.59 -19.56
N GLY A 249 11.23 -4.29 -18.49
CA GLY A 249 11.56 -3.20 -17.57
C GLY A 249 11.56 -1.81 -18.19
N LYS A 250 10.88 -1.64 -19.33
CA LYS A 250 10.89 -0.37 -20.07
C LYS A 250 9.81 0.57 -19.51
N PRO A 251 10.18 1.82 -19.11
CA PRO A 251 9.18 2.81 -18.74
C PRO A 251 8.31 3.20 -19.93
N GLY A 252 7.09 3.65 -19.66
CA GLY A 252 6.22 4.20 -20.69
C GLY A 252 4.79 4.38 -20.25
N PRO A 253 3.95 4.93 -21.14
CA PRO A 253 2.52 5.04 -20.89
C PRO A 253 1.92 3.68 -20.55
N ALA A 254 0.88 3.69 -19.72
CA ALA A 254 0.15 2.48 -19.37
C ALA A 254 -0.44 1.82 -20.63
N THR A 255 -0.12 0.55 -20.85
CA THR A 255 -0.67 -0.25 -21.97
C THR A 255 -1.40 -1.47 -21.44
N ASP A 256 -2.61 -1.71 -21.95
CA ASP A 256 -3.42 -2.85 -21.58
C ASP A 256 -3.11 -4.05 -22.51
N GLY A 257 -3.38 -5.27 -22.04
CA GLY A 257 -3.17 -6.50 -22.80
C GLY A 257 -2.29 -7.52 -22.10
N PRO A 258 -1.42 -8.25 -22.82
CA PRO A 258 -0.50 -9.22 -22.24
C PRO A 258 0.43 -8.57 -21.21
N ALA A 259 0.40 -9.05 -19.97
CA ALA A 259 1.08 -8.39 -18.84
C ALA A 259 2.61 -8.33 -19.03
N ALA A 260 3.20 -9.36 -19.60
CA ALA A 260 4.63 -9.42 -19.85
C ALA A 260 5.15 -8.29 -20.77
N GLU A 261 4.33 -7.82 -21.68
CA GLU A 261 4.65 -6.80 -22.69
C GLU A 261 4.17 -5.40 -22.28
N ALA A 262 3.32 -5.33 -21.26
CA ALA A 262 2.72 -4.09 -20.81
C ALA A 262 3.79 -3.13 -20.25
N ARG A 263 3.50 -1.83 -20.34
CA ARG A 263 4.38 -0.80 -19.78
C ARG A 263 3.74 -0.16 -18.55
N MET A 264 4.60 0.25 -17.65
CA MET A 264 4.27 1.04 -16.46
C MET A 264 5.28 2.18 -16.31
N LEU A 265 4.95 3.17 -15.49
CA LEU A 265 5.85 4.28 -15.20
C LEU A 265 5.85 4.58 -13.69
N GLY A 266 6.97 4.26 -13.04
CA GLY A 266 7.19 4.55 -11.62
C GLY A 266 6.08 4.02 -10.69
N PRO A 267 5.68 2.72 -10.80
CA PRO A 267 4.64 2.17 -9.95
C PRO A 267 5.10 2.16 -8.49
N LYS A 268 4.19 2.44 -7.53
CA LYS A 268 4.59 2.64 -6.13
C LYS A 268 3.81 1.82 -5.11
N TYR A 269 2.66 1.30 -5.47
CA TYR A 269 1.85 0.54 -4.53
C TYR A 269 1.24 -0.69 -5.19
N VAL A 270 1.11 -1.77 -4.43
CA VAL A 270 0.50 -3.01 -4.87
C VAL A 270 -0.34 -3.62 -3.74
N THR A 271 -1.51 -4.11 -4.10
CA THR A 271 -2.39 -4.87 -3.22
C THR A 271 -3.14 -5.94 -4.02
N MET A 272 -4.05 -6.66 -3.37
CA MET A 272 -4.85 -7.69 -4.03
C MET A 272 -6.33 -7.50 -3.78
N ASP A 273 -7.14 -7.95 -4.74
CA ASP A 273 -8.57 -8.13 -4.53
C ASP A 273 -8.88 -9.54 -3.99
N ALA A 274 -10.13 -9.75 -3.57
CA ALA A 274 -10.59 -11.05 -3.04
C ALA A 274 -10.60 -12.17 -4.11
N LYS A 275 -10.49 -11.82 -5.40
CA LYS A 275 -10.44 -12.78 -6.51
C LYS A 275 -9.01 -13.21 -6.85
N GLY A 276 -8.02 -12.65 -6.15
CA GLY A 276 -6.60 -12.92 -6.38
C GLY A 276 -5.98 -12.09 -7.49
N ASN A 277 -6.67 -11.07 -8.01
CA ASN A 277 -6.05 -10.12 -8.93
C ASN A 277 -5.16 -9.15 -8.17
N VAL A 278 -4.09 -8.71 -8.82
CA VAL A 278 -3.14 -7.75 -8.26
C VAL A 278 -3.48 -6.35 -8.74
N LEU A 279 -3.73 -5.45 -7.80
CA LEU A 279 -4.00 -4.05 -8.05
C LEU A 279 -2.69 -3.26 -7.94
N ILE A 280 -2.29 -2.54 -8.98
CA ILE A 280 -1.01 -1.83 -9.07
C ILE A 280 -1.28 -0.35 -9.30
N LEU A 281 -0.82 0.51 -8.40
CA LEU A 281 -0.79 1.95 -8.66
C LEU A 281 0.40 2.28 -9.55
N ASP A 282 0.09 2.53 -10.80
CA ASP A 282 1.00 3.02 -11.83
C ASP A 282 1.07 4.55 -11.71
N THR A 283 1.78 4.98 -10.66
CA THR A 283 1.67 6.30 -10.04
C THR A 283 1.99 7.43 -10.99
N GLU A 284 3.05 7.32 -11.79
CA GLU A 284 3.44 8.38 -12.72
C GLU A 284 2.60 8.35 -14.02
N ASN A 285 1.84 7.27 -14.25
CA ASN A 285 0.78 7.20 -15.25
C ASN A 285 -0.59 7.61 -14.70
N HIS A 286 -0.67 8.05 -13.44
CA HIS A 286 -1.89 8.57 -12.82
C HIS A 286 -3.07 7.60 -12.90
N CYS A 287 -2.85 6.30 -12.75
CA CYS A 287 -3.88 5.29 -12.86
C CYS A 287 -3.67 4.08 -11.92
N LEU A 288 -4.75 3.32 -11.73
CA LEU A 288 -4.74 2.02 -11.07
C LEU A 288 -4.93 0.94 -12.12
N ARG A 289 -4.06 -0.06 -12.08
CA ARG A 289 -4.05 -1.20 -12.99
C ARG A 289 -4.48 -2.47 -12.25
N LEU A 290 -5.14 -3.37 -12.96
CA LEU A 290 -5.46 -4.71 -12.49
C LEU A 290 -4.69 -5.74 -13.32
N PHE A 291 -3.83 -6.50 -12.68
CA PHE A 291 -3.16 -7.66 -13.24
C PHE A 291 -3.94 -8.94 -12.84
N ASP A 292 -4.38 -9.70 -13.82
CA ASP A 292 -5.02 -11.01 -13.66
C ASP A 292 -3.94 -12.11 -13.79
N PRO A 293 -3.53 -12.77 -12.69
CA PRO A 293 -2.45 -13.74 -12.73
C PRO A 293 -2.84 -15.06 -13.42
N VAL A 294 -4.13 -15.33 -13.58
CA VAL A 294 -4.62 -16.53 -14.30
C VAL A 294 -4.57 -16.29 -15.81
N LYS A 295 -5.08 -15.15 -16.27
CA LYS A 295 -5.09 -14.79 -17.71
C LYS A 295 -3.78 -14.20 -18.18
N GLN A 296 -2.87 -13.84 -17.27
CA GLN A 296 -1.61 -13.13 -17.58
C GLN A 296 -1.85 -11.84 -18.37
N THR A 297 -2.89 -11.10 -18.01
CA THR A 297 -3.26 -9.82 -18.63
C THR A 297 -3.29 -8.71 -17.61
N ILE A 298 -3.06 -7.48 -18.07
CA ILE A 298 -3.19 -6.26 -17.26
C ILE A 298 -4.09 -5.26 -17.98
N ARG A 299 -4.88 -4.54 -17.20
CA ARG A 299 -5.75 -3.46 -17.72
C ARG A 299 -5.82 -2.29 -16.75
N THR A 300 -6.09 -1.11 -17.26
CA THR A 300 -6.41 0.08 -16.46
C THR A 300 -7.84 -0.03 -15.94
N ILE A 301 -8.04 0.24 -14.66
CA ILE A 301 -9.35 0.14 -13.99
C ILE A 301 -9.78 1.44 -13.34
N VAL A 302 -8.84 2.34 -13.00
CA VAL A 302 -9.13 3.69 -12.48
C VAL A 302 -8.15 4.67 -13.11
N GLY A 303 -8.69 5.82 -13.50
CA GLY A 303 -7.90 6.89 -14.10
C GLY A 303 -7.82 6.80 -15.62
N ASN A 304 -7.77 7.96 -16.25
CA ASN A 304 -7.66 8.10 -17.71
C ASN A 304 -6.22 8.34 -18.18
N GLY A 305 -5.23 8.18 -17.31
CA GLY A 305 -3.82 8.43 -17.61
C GLY A 305 -3.42 9.90 -17.66
N LYS A 306 -4.36 10.82 -17.44
CA LYS A 306 -4.10 12.28 -17.42
C LYS A 306 -4.03 12.76 -15.98
N LYS A 307 -2.96 13.50 -15.65
CA LYS A 307 -2.85 14.22 -14.39
C LYS A 307 -3.97 15.22 -14.23
N GLY A 308 -4.70 15.18 -13.11
CA GLY A 308 -5.75 16.16 -12.82
C GLY A 308 -6.61 15.79 -11.62
N ALA A 309 -7.66 16.55 -11.38
CA ALA A 309 -8.56 16.40 -10.25
C ALA A 309 -10.04 16.21 -10.65
N ALA A 310 -10.34 16.14 -11.94
CA ALA A 310 -11.72 15.93 -12.39
C ALA A 310 -12.23 14.55 -11.99
N VAL A 311 -13.44 14.48 -11.46
CA VAL A 311 -14.15 13.24 -11.15
C VAL A 311 -15.16 12.99 -12.27
N GLY A 312 -14.98 11.87 -12.98
CA GLY A 312 -15.89 11.45 -14.04
C GLY A 312 -17.17 10.78 -13.50
N ALA A 313 -18.03 10.40 -14.41
CA ALA A 313 -19.21 9.59 -14.06
C ALA A 313 -18.81 8.16 -13.62
N ASP A 314 -17.63 7.73 -14.02
CA ASP A 314 -17.05 6.44 -13.71
C ASP A 314 -15.53 6.55 -13.44
N TRP A 315 -14.92 5.42 -13.09
CA TRP A 315 -13.49 5.35 -12.84
C TRP A 315 -12.63 5.66 -14.07
N ALA A 316 -13.08 5.30 -15.27
CA ALA A 316 -12.34 5.52 -16.51
C ALA A 316 -12.32 7.00 -16.92
N GLY A 317 -13.36 7.76 -16.57
CA GLY A 317 -13.43 9.21 -16.79
C GLY A 317 -12.73 10.03 -15.70
N THR A 318 -12.33 9.42 -14.59
CA THR A 318 -11.76 10.11 -13.43
C THR A 318 -10.27 10.40 -13.64
N GLN A 319 -9.82 11.59 -13.26
CA GLN A 319 -8.42 11.96 -13.24
C GLN A 319 -7.84 11.76 -11.84
N LEU A 320 -6.61 11.27 -11.79
CA LEU A 320 -5.82 11.14 -10.58
C LEU A 320 -4.56 12.01 -10.66
N ASN A 321 -3.97 12.27 -9.50
CA ASN A 321 -2.67 12.95 -9.44
C ASN A 321 -1.73 12.20 -8.50
N ARG A 322 -0.86 11.36 -9.10
CA ARG A 322 0.13 10.53 -8.41
C ARG A 322 -0.48 9.78 -7.21
N PRO A 323 -1.44 8.87 -7.45
CA PRO A 323 -2.04 8.08 -6.38
C PRO A 323 -1.01 7.13 -5.76
N HIS A 324 -1.08 6.90 -4.43
CA HIS A 324 -0.10 6.06 -3.71
C HIS A 324 -0.71 4.88 -2.96
N GLY A 325 -2.03 4.83 -2.76
CA GLY A 325 -2.70 3.71 -2.09
C GLY A 325 -4.03 3.37 -2.73
N ALA A 326 -4.38 2.09 -2.74
CA ALA A 326 -5.68 1.61 -3.14
C ALA A 326 -6.04 0.36 -2.35
N ARG A 327 -7.31 0.22 -1.94
CA ARG A 327 -7.79 -0.95 -1.21
C ARG A 327 -9.26 -1.19 -1.52
N ILE A 328 -9.66 -2.44 -1.63
CA ILE A 328 -11.08 -2.80 -1.59
C ILE A 328 -11.46 -2.98 -0.13
N GLY A 329 -12.42 -2.16 0.33
CA GLY A 329 -12.91 -2.22 1.69
C GLY A 329 -13.82 -3.42 1.94
N PRO A 330 -14.12 -3.73 3.21
CA PRO A 330 -15.04 -4.80 3.56
C PRO A 330 -16.49 -4.53 3.11
N ASP A 331 -16.81 -3.29 2.76
CA ASP A 331 -18.07 -2.88 2.12
C ASP A 331 -18.11 -3.17 0.60
N GLY A 332 -17.07 -3.79 0.06
CA GLY A 332 -16.93 -4.13 -1.36
C GLY A 332 -16.62 -2.94 -2.26
N ARG A 333 -16.39 -1.75 -1.71
CA ARG A 333 -16.03 -0.56 -2.48
C ARG A 333 -14.51 -0.41 -2.62
N LEU A 334 -14.09 0.22 -3.70
CA LEU A 334 -12.70 0.59 -3.92
C LEU A 334 -12.42 1.97 -3.32
N TYR A 335 -11.36 2.05 -2.54
CA TYR A 335 -10.80 3.25 -1.95
C TYR A 335 -9.47 3.58 -2.64
N VAL A 336 -9.29 4.80 -3.09
CA VAL A 336 -8.06 5.26 -3.75
C VAL A 336 -7.56 6.53 -3.06
N THR A 337 -6.34 6.50 -2.56
CA THR A 337 -5.69 7.72 -2.05
C THR A 337 -5.09 8.50 -3.22
N ASP A 338 -5.77 9.56 -3.60
CA ASP A 338 -5.38 10.47 -4.69
C ASP A 338 -4.47 11.57 -4.13
N THR A 339 -3.24 11.18 -3.87
CA THR A 339 -2.26 11.80 -2.97
C THR A 339 -2.01 13.27 -3.23
N GLU A 340 -1.61 13.62 -4.45
CA GLU A 340 -1.29 15.01 -4.81
C GLU A 340 -2.55 15.90 -4.98
N ASN A 341 -3.73 15.29 -4.98
CA ASN A 341 -5.01 15.99 -4.92
C ASN A 341 -5.55 16.11 -3.48
N ASN A 342 -4.81 15.61 -2.47
CA ASN A 342 -5.19 15.64 -1.06
C ASN A 342 -6.61 15.14 -0.81
N ARG A 343 -6.94 13.94 -1.34
CA ARG A 343 -8.28 13.37 -1.22
C ARG A 343 -8.25 11.83 -1.25
N ILE A 344 -9.33 11.25 -0.77
CA ILE A 344 -9.63 9.83 -0.96
C ILE A 344 -10.87 9.74 -1.84
N LEU A 345 -10.81 8.90 -2.87
CA LEU A 345 -11.93 8.57 -3.73
C LEU A 345 -12.49 7.21 -3.33
N ILE A 346 -13.80 7.09 -3.26
CA ILE A 346 -14.51 5.86 -2.91
C ILE A 346 -15.57 5.59 -3.98
N GLY A 347 -15.60 4.39 -4.50
CA GLY A 347 -16.57 4.03 -5.53
C GLY A 347 -16.70 2.52 -5.70
N PRO A 348 -17.50 2.05 -6.66
CA PRO A 348 -17.70 0.62 -6.90
C PRO A 348 -16.37 -0.07 -7.23
N ALA A 349 -16.16 -1.29 -6.69
CA ALA A 349 -15.03 -2.11 -7.11
C ALA A 349 -15.19 -2.53 -8.59
N PRO A 350 -14.14 -2.43 -9.41
CA PRO A 350 -14.20 -2.67 -10.86
C PRO A 350 -14.23 -4.15 -11.24
#